data_2714a61ca46a38686d92b691dbf8138f
#
_entry.id   2714a61ca46a38686d92b691dbf8138f
#
_cell.length_a   1.000
_cell.length_b   1.000
_cell.length_c   1.000
_cell.angle_alpha   90.00
_cell.angle_beta   90.00
_cell.angle_gamma   90.00
#
_symmetry.space_group_name_H-M   'P 1'
#
loop_
_entity.id
_entity.type
_entity.pdbx_description
1 polymer ?
#
loop_
_entity_poly.entity_id
_entity_poly.type
_entity_poly.pdbx_seq_one_letter_code
_entity_poly.pdbx_strand_id
1 'polypeptide(L)'
;MPQKVVTLGEIMMRLSTPGFDRFVQSDSFDVTYGGGEANVAVALSNYGLNGVFVTKVPDNALGQAAINHVRRFGVDTQFIARGGKRLGIYFLETGASMRASQVIYDRAGASIADVDISEFDMDKILDGATWFHTTGITPALSDKAAALTEAALKAAKAKGITTSIDLNYRKKLWTKEKAREVMTRLCQYVDVCIGNEEDADTTLGFTSKGTDVTKGELNLDGYKDVFQQMKAKFGFKYIASTLRESHSASDNGWSALVYDGNEFYHTKQYEVRIVDRVGSGDSFASGFIYGLVCGMPMPEAAEFGVASSAIKHTIPGDLNHATLTEVKELMKGDGSGRVQR
;
A
#
# COMPACT_ATOMS: atom_id res chain seq x y z
N MET A 1 6.16 -2.83 -25.03
CA MET A 1 5.60 -3.73 -23.98
C MET A 1 5.23 -2.86 -22.79
N PRO A 2 4.19 -3.18 -22.02
CA PRO A 2 3.88 -2.44 -20.81
C PRO A 2 5.06 -2.48 -19.82
N GLN A 3 5.27 -1.39 -19.09
CA GLN A 3 6.35 -1.31 -18.11
C GLN A 3 6.13 -2.31 -16.98
N LYS A 4 7.19 -3.01 -16.57
CA LYS A 4 7.17 -4.04 -15.53
C LYS A 4 7.38 -3.39 -14.17
N VAL A 5 6.41 -3.57 -13.28
CA VAL A 5 6.47 -3.15 -11.88
C VAL A 5 6.43 -4.38 -10.98
N VAL A 6 7.47 -4.59 -10.19
CA VAL A 6 7.58 -5.72 -9.26
C VAL A 6 7.16 -5.27 -7.87
N THR A 7 6.28 -6.04 -7.23
CA THR A 7 5.90 -5.83 -5.83
C THR A 7 6.23 -7.06 -4.99
N LEU A 8 6.74 -6.88 -3.77
CA LEU A 8 7.12 -7.96 -2.86
C LEU A 8 6.41 -7.79 -1.53
N GLY A 9 5.57 -8.76 -1.13
CA GLY A 9 4.91 -8.70 0.15
C GLY A 9 3.96 -9.85 0.46
N GLU A 10 3.08 -9.67 1.45
CA GLU A 10 2.13 -10.67 1.89
C GLU A 10 0.80 -10.57 1.13
N ILE A 11 0.18 -11.73 0.90
CA ILE A 11 -1.25 -11.84 0.59
C ILE A 11 -1.95 -12.64 1.68
N MET A 12 -3.08 -12.14 2.17
CA MET A 12 -3.90 -12.79 3.18
C MET A 12 -5.29 -13.10 2.62
N MET A 13 -5.93 -14.11 3.22
CA MET A 13 -7.37 -14.30 3.10
C MET A 13 -8.07 -13.31 4.01
N ARG A 14 -9.00 -12.52 3.49
CA ARG A 14 -9.90 -11.66 4.25
C ARG A 14 -11.23 -12.35 4.44
N LEU A 15 -11.70 -12.38 5.67
CA LEU A 15 -13.02 -12.85 6.08
C LEU A 15 -13.82 -11.68 6.65
N SER A 16 -14.77 -11.15 5.87
CA SER A 16 -15.58 -10.00 6.27
C SER A 16 -16.98 -10.46 6.68
N THR A 17 -17.53 -9.88 7.75
CA THR A 17 -18.95 -10.05 8.04
C THR A 17 -19.79 -9.42 6.94
N PRO A 18 -20.96 -9.97 6.58
CA PRO A 18 -21.86 -9.35 5.61
C PRO A 18 -22.30 -7.96 6.03
N GLY A 19 -22.29 -7.02 5.10
CA GLY A 19 -22.75 -5.65 5.32
C GLY A 19 -22.09 -4.97 6.52
N PHE A 20 -22.88 -4.65 7.55
CA PHE A 20 -22.44 -4.00 8.79
C PHE A 20 -22.63 -4.90 10.01
N ASP A 21 -22.78 -6.20 9.81
CA ASP A 21 -22.94 -7.17 10.90
C ASP A 21 -21.71 -7.17 11.81
N ARG A 22 -21.94 -7.40 13.08
CA ARG A 22 -20.87 -7.59 14.06
C ARG A 22 -20.38 -9.02 14.06
N PHE A 23 -19.12 -9.25 14.43
CA PHE A 23 -18.56 -10.61 14.59
C PHE A 23 -19.44 -11.52 15.47
N VAL A 24 -20.04 -10.95 16.53
CA VAL A 24 -20.85 -11.70 17.50
C VAL A 24 -22.27 -12.03 17.01
N GLN A 25 -22.68 -11.52 15.85
CA GLN A 25 -24.02 -11.76 15.29
C GLN A 25 -24.01 -12.46 13.93
N SER A 26 -22.82 -12.52 13.26
CA SER A 26 -22.72 -13.05 11.92
C SER A 26 -22.53 -14.57 11.94
N ASP A 27 -23.31 -15.27 11.14
CA ASP A 27 -23.22 -16.72 10.94
C ASP A 27 -22.39 -17.10 9.69
N SER A 28 -21.90 -16.11 8.94
CA SER A 28 -21.11 -16.32 7.70
C SER A 28 -20.06 -15.24 7.48
N PHE A 29 -19.13 -15.50 6.56
CA PHE A 29 -18.14 -14.52 6.13
C PHE A 29 -18.04 -14.51 4.59
N ASP A 30 -17.91 -13.29 4.06
CA ASP A 30 -17.49 -13.09 2.68
C ASP A 30 -15.98 -13.28 2.58
N VAL A 31 -15.53 -14.06 1.59
CA VAL A 31 -14.11 -14.38 1.39
C VAL A 31 -13.54 -13.52 0.26
N THR A 32 -12.51 -12.75 0.56
CA THR A 32 -11.69 -12.05 -0.42
C THR A 32 -10.21 -12.24 -0.09
N TYR A 33 -9.31 -11.69 -0.91
CA TYR A 33 -7.87 -11.76 -0.68
C TYR A 33 -7.28 -10.36 -0.89
N GLY A 34 -6.31 -10.01 -0.06
CA GLY A 34 -5.62 -8.72 -0.15
C GLY A 34 -4.31 -8.71 0.63
N GLY A 35 -3.55 -7.68 0.41
CA GLY A 35 -2.27 -7.38 1.03
C GLY A 35 -1.68 -6.16 0.34
N GLY A 36 -0.95 -5.32 1.05
CA GLY A 36 -0.51 -4.02 0.52
C GLY A 36 0.08 -4.13 -0.88
N GLU A 37 1.08 -4.97 -1.04
CA GLU A 37 1.81 -5.12 -2.30
C GLU A 37 1.01 -5.90 -3.37
N ALA A 38 0.15 -6.83 -2.95
CA ALA A 38 -0.78 -7.52 -3.84
C ALA A 38 -1.84 -6.56 -4.41
N ASN A 39 -2.36 -5.67 -3.55
CA ASN A 39 -3.31 -4.62 -3.93
C ASN A 39 -2.69 -3.65 -4.95
N VAL A 40 -1.43 -3.26 -4.73
CA VAL A 40 -0.67 -2.41 -5.67
C VAL A 40 -0.47 -3.13 -7.01
N ALA A 41 -0.05 -4.41 -7.01
CA ALA A 41 0.13 -5.17 -8.25
C ALA A 41 -1.15 -5.28 -9.07
N VAL A 42 -2.28 -5.54 -8.42
CA VAL A 42 -3.59 -5.63 -9.08
C VAL A 42 -4.01 -4.28 -9.68
N ALA A 43 -3.90 -3.19 -8.92
CA ALA A 43 -4.26 -1.88 -9.42
C ALA A 43 -3.40 -1.47 -10.63
N LEU A 44 -2.08 -1.70 -10.58
CA LEU A 44 -1.17 -1.41 -11.69
C LEU A 44 -1.49 -2.24 -12.94
N SER A 45 -1.86 -3.52 -12.75
CA SER A 45 -2.31 -4.38 -13.86
C SER A 45 -3.62 -3.87 -14.47
N ASN A 46 -4.58 -3.44 -13.64
CA ASN A 46 -5.83 -2.81 -14.11
C ASN A 46 -5.57 -1.51 -14.89
N TYR A 47 -4.47 -0.80 -14.58
CA TYR A 47 -4.05 0.39 -15.32
C TYR A 47 -3.20 0.08 -16.56
N GLY A 48 -3.02 -1.20 -16.91
CA GLY A 48 -2.35 -1.63 -18.14
C GLY A 48 -0.83 -1.76 -18.03
N LEU A 49 -0.25 -1.70 -16.84
CA LEU A 49 1.16 -2.06 -16.60
C LEU A 49 1.30 -3.57 -16.43
N ASN A 50 2.53 -4.07 -16.52
CA ASN A 50 2.84 -5.46 -16.14
C ASN A 50 3.14 -5.53 -14.63
N GLY A 51 2.10 -5.72 -13.83
CA GLY A 51 2.22 -5.94 -12.38
C GLY A 51 2.70 -7.35 -12.08
N VAL A 52 3.85 -7.47 -11.44
CA VAL A 52 4.46 -8.75 -11.01
C VAL A 52 4.40 -8.82 -9.50
N PHE A 53 3.79 -9.87 -8.96
CA PHE A 53 3.70 -10.05 -7.51
C PHE A 53 4.60 -11.18 -7.02
N VAL A 54 5.47 -10.85 -6.07
CA VAL A 54 6.44 -11.76 -5.44
C VAL A 54 6.02 -12.01 -3.99
N THR A 55 5.83 -13.28 -3.65
CA THR A 55 5.44 -13.70 -2.30
C THR A 55 5.71 -15.19 -2.10
N LYS A 56 5.41 -15.71 -0.91
CA LYS A 56 5.34 -17.15 -0.63
C LYS A 56 4.00 -17.50 -0.02
N VAL A 57 3.33 -18.52 -0.57
CA VAL A 57 2.06 -19.03 -0.08
C VAL A 57 2.15 -20.54 0.20
N PRO A 58 1.29 -21.11 1.07
CA PRO A 58 1.34 -22.54 1.37
C PRO A 58 1.05 -23.40 0.12
N ASP A 59 1.65 -24.59 0.09
CA ASP A 59 1.43 -25.56 -0.99
C ASP A 59 0.16 -26.38 -0.75
N ASN A 60 -0.98 -25.70 -0.81
CA ASN A 60 -2.31 -26.27 -0.66
C ASN A 60 -3.35 -25.48 -1.46
N ALA A 61 -4.61 -25.89 -1.38
CA ALA A 61 -5.72 -25.27 -2.12
C ALA A 61 -5.96 -23.78 -1.73
N LEU A 62 -5.72 -23.38 -0.46
CA LEU A 62 -5.88 -22.01 -0.03
C LEU A 62 -4.79 -21.09 -0.62
N GLY A 63 -3.53 -21.56 -0.66
CA GLY A 63 -2.46 -20.84 -1.36
C GLY A 63 -2.74 -20.73 -2.86
N GLN A 64 -3.29 -21.79 -3.48
CA GLN A 64 -3.70 -21.73 -4.88
C GLN A 64 -4.85 -20.76 -5.13
N ALA A 65 -5.82 -20.68 -4.21
CA ALA A 65 -6.93 -19.74 -4.30
C ALA A 65 -6.43 -18.28 -4.22
N ALA A 66 -5.46 -17.98 -3.35
CA ALA A 66 -4.82 -16.68 -3.27
C ALA A 66 -4.12 -16.29 -4.59
N ILE A 67 -3.36 -17.21 -5.19
CA ILE A 67 -2.72 -17.01 -6.50
C ILE A 67 -3.76 -16.73 -7.59
N ASN A 68 -4.80 -17.56 -7.66
CA ASN A 68 -5.87 -17.41 -8.67
C ASN A 68 -6.59 -16.08 -8.51
N HIS A 69 -6.73 -15.58 -7.27
CA HIS A 69 -7.39 -14.32 -6.99
C HIS A 69 -6.66 -13.12 -7.63
N VAL A 70 -5.34 -13.04 -7.50
CA VAL A 70 -4.59 -11.92 -8.12
C VAL A 70 -4.37 -12.14 -9.61
N ARG A 71 -4.18 -13.39 -10.05
CA ARG A 71 -3.98 -13.76 -11.46
C ARG A 71 -5.17 -13.38 -12.35
N ARG A 72 -6.40 -13.50 -11.86
CA ARG A 72 -7.61 -13.14 -12.63
C ARG A 72 -7.68 -11.66 -13.01
N PHE A 73 -6.88 -10.81 -12.33
CA PHE A 73 -6.74 -9.38 -12.63
C PHE A 73 -5.49 -9.07 -13.47
N GLY A 74 -4.87 -10.07 -14.08
CA GLY A 74 -3.73 -9.89 -14.98
C GLY A 74 -2.37 -9.77 -14.30
N VAL A 75 -2.29 -9.98 -12.98
CA VAL A 75 -1.01 -9.97 -12.27
C VAL A 75 -0.17 -11.19 -12.68
N ASP A 76 1.10 -10.94 -13.02
CA ASP A 76 2.07 -12.01 -13.22
C ASP A 76 2.44 -12.66 -11.87
N THR A 77 2.17 -13.94 -11.76
CA THR A 77 2.30 -14.75 -10.56
C THR A 77 3.40 -15.82 -10.65
N GLN A 78 4.27 -15.75 -11.67
CA GLN A 78 5.28 -16.78 -11.91
C GLN A 78 6.35 -16.86 -10.79
N PHE A 79 6.54 -15.78 -10.05
CA PHE A 79 7.52 -15.67 -8.96
C PHE A 79 6.92 -15.85 -7.57
N ILE A 80 5.73 -16.45 -7.47
CA ILE A 80 5.15 -16.84 -6.18
C ILE A 80 5.71 -18.19 -5.75
N ALA A 81 6.50 -18.19 -4.68
CA ALA A 81 7.05 -19.40 -4.09
C ALA A 81 5.94 -20.20 -3.36
N ARG A 82 6.10 -21.53 -3.36
CA ARG A 82 5.17 -22.46 -2.71
C ARG A 82 5.86 -23.13 -1.52
N GLY A 83 5.11 -23.23 -0.40
CA GLY A 83 5.62 -23.88 0.82
C GLY A 83 5.23 -23.10 2.08
N GLY A 84 5.81 -23.51 3.21
CA GLY A 84 5.40 -22.98 4.51
C GLY A 84 4.11 -23.62 5.03
N LYS A 85 3.62 -23.12 6.18
CA LYS A 85 2.55 -23.80 6.93
C LYS A 85 1.15 -23.34 6.57
N ARG A 86 0.96 -22.01 6.34
CA ARG A 86 -0.37 -21.44 6.22
C ARG A 86 -0.38 -20.11 5.44
N LEU A 87 -1.55 -19.79 4.92
CA LEU A 87 -1.88 -18.43 4.48
C LEU A 87 -2.24 -17.58 5.70
N GLY A 88 -1.81 -16.31 5.72
CA GLY A 88 -2.29 -15.36 6.71
C GLY A 88 -3.78 -15.08 6.52
N ILE A 89 -4.50 -14.85 7.61
CA ILE A 89 -5.93 -14.53 7.60
C ILE A 89 -6.13 -13.23 8.37
N TYR A 90 -7.09 -12.43 7.96
CA TYR A 90 -7.64 -11.39 8.81
C TYR A 90 -9.16 -11.33 8.69
N PHE A 91 -9.79 -10.94 9.79
CA PHE A 91 -11.23 -10.77 9.90
C PHE A 91 -11.54 -9.28 9.91
N LEU A 92 -12.59 -8.88 9.21
CA LEU A 92 -13.06 -7.51 9.18
C LEU A 92 -14.56 -7.44 9.58
N GLU A 93 -14.82 -6.58 10.55
CA GLU A 93 -16.15 -6.06 10.87
C GLU A 93 -16.22 -4.61 10.37
N THR A 94 -17.12 -4.33 9.43
CA THR A 94 -17.26 -2.98 8.86
C THR A 94 -17.96 -2.05 9.84
N GLY A 95 -17.35 -0.88 10.07
CA GLY A 95 -17.94 0.16 10.90
C GLY A 95 -19.02 0.96 10.17
N ALA A 96 -19.80 1.72 10.95
CA ALA A 96 -20.82 2.62 10.40
C ALA A 96 -20.99 3.84 11.32
N SER A 97 -21.06 5.02 10.75
CA SER A 97 -21.27 6.29 11.49
C SER A 97 -20.23 6.47 12.62
N MET A 98 -20.62 6.43 13.89
CA MET A 98 -19.72 6.54 15.04
C MET A 98 -19.02 5.21 15.42
N ARG A 99 -19.46 4.09 14.87
CA ARG A 99 -18.88 2.77 15.18
C ARG A 99 -17.70 2.49 14.25
N ALA A 100 -16.51 2.41 14.82
CA ALA A 100 -15.29 2.09 14.06
C ALA A 100 -15.32 0.65 13.52
N SER A 101 -14.66 0.42 12.38
CA SER A 101 -14.37 -0.93 11.88
C SER A 101 -13.42 -1.66 12.83
N GLN A 102 -13.55 -2.99 12.92
CA GLN A 102 -12.67 -3.83 13.71
C GLN A 102 -11.92 -4.81 12.81
N VAL A 103 -10.61 -4.97 13.07
CA VAL A 103 -9.75 -5.92 12.37
C VAL A 103 -9.08 -6.85 13.37
N ILE A 104 -9.25 -8.15 13.15
CA ILE A 104 -8.57 -9.20 13.91
C ILE A 104 -7.64 -9.93 12.96
N TYR A 105 -6.34 -9.99 13.29
CA TYR A 105 -5.34 -10.68 12.49
C TYR A 105 -5.05 -12.06 13.06
N ASP A 106 -5.04 -13.06 12.18
CA ASP A 106 -4.52 -14.41 12.41
C ASP A 106 -3.49 -14.72 11.32
N ARG A 107 -2.29 -14.13 11.43
CA ARG A 107 -1.24 -14.20 10.42
C ARG A 107 0.11 -14.72 10.92
N ALA A 108 0.24 -15.03 12.20
CA ALA A 108 1.50 -15.54 12.75
C ALA A 108 1.88 -16.87 12.06
N GLY A 109 3.15 -16.96 11.65
CA GLY A 109 3.65 -18.12 10.93
C GLY A 109 3.09 -18.31 9.51
N ALA A 110 2.57 -17.23 8.89
CA ALA A 110 2.24 -17.23 7.46
C ALA A 110 3.47 -17.59 6.62
N SER A 111 3.27 -18.22 5.47
CA SER A 111 4.34 -18.75 4.61
C SER A 111 5.39 -17.70 4.26
N ILE A 112 4.97 -16.47 3.99
CA ILE A 112 5.90 -15.35 3.70
C ILE A 112 6.76 -14.95 4.90
N ALA A 113 6.34 -15.20 6.13
CA ALA A 113 7.17 -14.97 7.32
C ALA A 113 8.28 -16.02 7.49
N ASP A 114 8.16 -17.17 6.82
CA ASP A 114 9.16 -18.24 6.83
C ASP A 114 9.81 -18.44 5.46
N VAL A 115 10.24 -17.33 4.85
CA VAL A 115 10.95 -17.34 3.57
C VAL A 115 12.45 -17.59 3.76
N ASP A 116 13.07 -18.15 2.70
CA ASP A 116 14.51 -18.11 2.51
C ASP A 116 14.82 -17.28 1.26
N ILE A 117 15.86 -16.44 1.32
CA ILE A 117 16.26 -15.58 0.19
C ILE A 117 16.59 -16.42 -1.04
N SER A 118 17.13 -17.62 -0.86
CA SER A 118 17.47 -18.57 -1.94
C SER A 118 16.26 -19.08 -2.73
N GLU A 119 15.04 -18.93 -2.19
CA GLU A 119 13.81 -19.27 -2.91
C GLU A 119 13.47 -18.26 -4.04
N PHE A 120 14.18 -17.10 -4.09
CA PHE A 120 13.89 -16.01 -5.00
C PHE A 120 15.12 -15.62 -5.82
N ASP A 121 15.07 -15.90 -7.12
CA ASP A 121 16.08 -15.45 -8.09
C ASP A 121 15.84 -13.97 -8.44
N MET A 122 16.48 -13.07 -7.68
CA MET A 122 16.29 -11.62 -7.85
C MET A 122 16.72 -11.13 -9.23
N ASP A 123 17.66 -11.79 -9.88
CA ASP A 123 18.08 -11.43 -11.23
C ASP A 123 16.96 -11.67 -12.25
N LYS A 124 16.28 -12.81 -12.17
CA LYS A 124 15.13 -13.11 -13.03
C LYS A 124 13.89 -12.28 -12.65
N ILE A 125 13.62 -12.11 -11.35
CA ILE A 125 12.49 -11.33 -10.87
C ILE A 125 12.57 -9.89 -11.38
N LEU A 126 13.74 -9.28 -11.29
CA LEU A 126 13.97 -7.87 -11.62
C LEU A 126 14.37 -7.63 -13.08
N ASP A 127 14.55 -8.69 -13.89
CA ASP A 127 14.89 -8.53 -15.31
C ASP A 127 13.78 -7.76 -16.04
N GLY A 128 14.18 -6.68 -16.73
CA GLY A 128 13.26 -5.78 -17.43
C GLY A 128 12.31 -4.96 -16.54
N ALA A 129 12.46 -4.99 -15.22
CA ALA A 129 11.68 -4.17 -14.33
C ALA A 129 12.11 -2.69 -14.37
N THR A 130 11.14 -1.79 -14.31
CA THR A 130 11.37 -0.33 -14.21
C THR A 130 11.12 0.19 -12.81
N TRP A 131 10.38 -0.56 -12.00
CA TRP A 131 9.99 -0.19 -10.64
C TRP A 131 9.90 -1.40 -9.72
N PHE A 132 10.32 -1.21 -8.46
CA PHE A 132 10.15 -2.16 -7.37
C PHE A 132 9.44 -1.50 -6.19
N HIS A 133 8.40 -2.14 -5.65
CA HIS A 133 7.61 -1.62 -4.52
C HIS A 133 7.46 -2.66 -3.41
N THR A 134 7.53 -2.20 -2.17
CA THR A 134 7.24 -2.99 -0.96
C THR A 134 6.65 -2.09 0.13
N THR A 135 6.22 -2.67 1.25
CA THR A 135 5.75 -1.91 2.42
C THR A 135 6.53 -2.27 3.67
N GLY A 136 6.42 -1.46 4.73
CA GLY A 136 6.96 -1.76 6.05
C GLY A 136 6.25 -2.91 6.77
N ILE A 137 5.14 -3.43 6.22
CA ILE A 137 4.48 -4.62 6.76
C ILE A 137 5.33 -5.86 6.53
N THR A 138 5.84 -6.05 5.32
CA THR A 138 6.59 -7.25 4.93
C THR A 138 7.83 -7.49 5.82
N PRO A 139 8.74 -6.52 6.05
CA PRO A 139 9.86 -6.72 6.96
C PRO A 139 9.46 -6.87 8.43
N ALA A 140 8.26 -6.45 8.81
CA ALA A 140 7.73 -6.61 10.16
C ALA A 140 7.25 -8.03 10.49
N LEU A 141 7.08 -8.90 9.49
CA LEU A 141 6.56 -10.26 9.68
C LEU A 141 7.57 -11.18 10.34
N SER A 142 8.87 -11.01 10.03
CA SER A 142 9.99 -11.79 10.61
C SER A 142 11.33 -11.21 10.19
N ASP A 143 12.41 -11.62 10.88
CA ASP A 143 13.77 -11.26 10.46
C ASP A 143 14.13 -11.85 9.08
N LYS A 144 13.59 -13.01 8.71
CA LYS A 144 13.76 -13.61 7.36
C LYS A 144 13.09 -12.73 6.28
N ALA A 145 11.86 -12.28 6.52
CA ALA A 145 11.15 -11.39 5.60
C ALA A 145 11.83 -10.02 5.51
N ALA A 146 12.38 -9.50 6.61
CA ALA A 146 13.19 -8.28 6.61
C ALA A 146 14.47 -8.44 5.76
N ALA A 147 15.16 -9.57 5.90
CA ALA A 147 16.35 -9.87 5.10
C ALA A 147 16.04 -10.01 3.60
N LEU A 148 14.93 -10.67 3.25
CA LEU A 148 14.45 -10.78 1.86
C LEU A 148 14.12 -9.38 1.29
N THR A 149 13.40 -8.55 2.04
CA THR A 149 13.05 -7.18 1.61
C THR A 149 14.29 -6.34 1.36
N GLU A 150 15.28 -6.42 2.25
CA GLU A 150 16.56 -5.73 2.08
C GLU A 150 17.32 -6.22 0.85
N ALA A 151 17.41 -7.54 0.64
CA ALA A 151 18.08 -8.12 -0.52
C ALA A 151 17.43 -7.66 -1.83
N ALA A 152 16.09 -7.64 -1.89
CA ALA A 152 15.34 -7.20 -3.06
C ALA A 152 15.54 -5.70 -3.36
N LEU A 153 15.48 -4.82 -2.34
CA LEU A 153 15.74 -3.38 -2.49
C LEU A 153 17.18 -3.11 -2.96
N LYS A 154 18.18 -3.80 -2.40
CA LYS A 154 19.58 -3.71 -2.82
C LYS A 154 19.77 -4.14 -4.28
N ALA A 155 19.17 -5.26 -4.67
CA ALA A 155 19.26 -5.78 -6.03
C ALA A 155 18.59 -4.82 -7.03
N ALA A 156 17.40 -4.29 -6.71
CA ALA A 156 16.72 -3.32 -7.54
C ALA A 156 17.55 -2.04 -7.71
N LYS A 157 18.08 -1.51 -6.62
CA LYS A 157 18.94 -0.31 -6.65
C LYS A 157 20.21 -0.52 -7.47
N ALA A 158 20.86 -1.66 -7.33
CA ALA A 158 22.07 -2.00 -8.10
C ALA A 158 21.82 -2.10 -9.62
N LYS A 159 20.58 -2.46 -10.02
CA LYS A 159 20.14 -2.49 -11.42
C LYS A 159 19.61 -1.14 -11.92
N GLY A 160 19.64 -0.08 -11.11
CA GLY A 160 19.10 1.24 -11.48
C GLY A 160 17.57 1.31 -11.56
N ILE A 161 16.88 0.32 -11.00
CA ILE A 161 15.42 0.25 -10.92
C ILE A 161 14.95 1.24 -9.86
N THR A 162 13.92 2.04 -10.15
CA THR A 162 13.32 2.94 -9.16
C THR A 162 12.65 2.12 -8.07
N THR A 163 12.91 2.46 -6.81
CA THR A 163 12.40 1.74 -5.64
C THR A 163 11.45 2.58 -4.83
N SER A 164 10.38 1.99 -4.31
CA SER A 164 9.43 2.65 -3.42
C SER A 164 9.08 1.80 -2.22
N ILE A 165 8.77 2.47 -1.12
CA ILE A 165 8.28 1.86 0.11
C ILE A 165 7.12 2.66 0.69
N ASP A 166 6.06 1.98 1.11
CA ASP A 166 5.07 2.53 2.04
C ASP A 166 5.48 2.16 3.46
N LEU A 167 5.69 3.15 4.33
CA LEU A 167 6.18 2.95 5.70
C LEU A 167 5.26 2.07 6.54
N ASN A 168 3.97 2.26 6.42
CA ASN A 168 2.87 1.40 6.82
C ASN A 168 3.09 0.68 8.17
N TYR A 169 3.39 1.44 9.23
CA TYR A 169 3.69 0.91 10.56
C TYR A 169 2.55 0.08 11.12
N ARG A 170 2.88 -1.05 11.72
CA ARG A 170 1.92 -1.96 12.36
C ARG A 170 2.36 -2.31 13.78
N LYS A 171 1.87 -1.58 14.78
CA LYS A 171 2.22 -1.77 16.21
C LYS A 171 2.01 -3.19 16.76
N LYS A 172 1.17 -4.00 16.09
CA LYS A 172 0.93 -5.41 16.46
C LYS A 172 2.00 -6.37 15.94
N LEU A 173 2.87 -5.94 15.02
CA LEU A 173 3.91 -6.79 14.42
C LEU A 173 5.29 -6.54 15.04
N TRP A 174 5.63 -5.30 15.36
CA TRP A 174 6.93 -4.95 15.92
C TRP A 174 6.86 -3.71 16.82
N THR A 175 7.91 -3.50 17.63
CA THR A 175 8.06 -2.30 18.46
C THR A 175 8.56 -1.13 17.61
N LYS A 176 8.41 0.09 18.12
CA LYS A 176 8.93 1.31 17.46
C LYS A 176 10.46 1.23 17.27
N GLU A 177 11.19 0.70 18.26
CA GLU A 177 12.65 0.56 18.22
C GLU A 177 13.07 -0.38 17.09
N LYS A 178 12.44 -1.57 16.99
CA LYS A 178 12.71 -2.53 15.91
C LYS A 178 12.32 -1.96 14.54
N ALA A 179 11.19 -1.27 14.47
CA ALA A 179 10.76 -0.60 13.24
C ALA A 179 11.80 0.44 12.79
N ARG A 180 12.29 1.30 13.68
CA ARG A 180 13.31 2.31 13.39
C ARG A 180 14.63 1.69 12.93
N GLU A 181 15.09 0.64 13.61
CA GLU A 181 16.30 -0.08 13.21
C GLU A 181 16.20 -0.59 11.78
N VAL A 182 15.16 -1.36 11.48
CA VAL A 182 15.00 -2.03 10.19
C VAL A 182 14.68 -1.03 9.09
N MET A 183 13.69 -0.14 9.28
CA MET A 183 13.25 0.80 8.25
C MET A 183 14.33 1.84 7.91
N THR A 184 15.12 2.31 8.90
CA THR A 184 16.28 3.19 8.63
C THR A 184 17.29 2.51 7.70
N ARG A 185 17.51 1.20 7.86
CA ARG A 185 18.40 0.43 6.99
C ARG A 185 17.82 0.23 5.58
N LEU A 186 16.53 -0.10 5.47
CA LEU A 186 15.85 -0.30 4.20
C LEU A 186 15.74 1.00 3.39
N CYS A 187 15.40 2.11 4.03
CA CYS A 187 15.19 3.41 3.38
C CYS A 187 16.45 3.97 2.68
N GLN A 188 17.64 3.45 2.97
CA GLN A 188 18.87 3.81 2.24
C GLN A 188 18.85 3.35 0.76
N TYR A 189 17.98 2.39 0.43
CA TYR A 189 17.83 1.84 -0.92
C TYR A 189 16.54 2.30 -1.61
N VAL A 190 15.86 3.31 -1.05
CA VAL A 190 14.54 3.77 -1.50
C VAL A 190 14.64 5.12 -2.22
N ASP A 191 13.97 5.23 -3.36
CA ASP A 191 13.82 6.48 -4.11
C ASP A 191 12.54 7.23 -3.75
N VAL A 192 11.44 6.50 -3.48
CA VAL A 192 10.10 7.06 -3.22
C VAL A 192 9.57 6.52 -1.91
N CYS A 193 9.33 7.42 -0.97
CA CYS A 193 8.79 7.08 0.36
C CYS A 193 7.34 7.53 0.46
N ILE A 194 6.46 6.59 0.81
CA ILE A 194 5.03 6.85 1.06
C ILE A 194 4.78 6.56 2.54
N GLY A 195 3.96 7.38 3.20
CA GLY A 195 3.62 7.19 4.61
C GLY A 195 3.11 8.49 5.22
N ASN A 196 2.35 8.39 6.30
CA ASN A 196 1.87 9.55 7.03
C ASN A 196 2.90 9.99 8.10
N GLU A 197 2.59 11.09 8.81
CA GLU A 197 3.48 11.63 9.85
C GLU A 197 3.66 10.69 11.04
N GLU A 198 2.62 9.92 11.40
CA GLU A 198 2.70 8.90 12.46
C GLU A 198 3.64 7.77 12.05
N ASP A 199 3.57 7.33 10.79
CA ASP A 199 4.49 6.34 10.24
C ASP A 199 5.92 6.87 10.22
N ALA A 200 6.14 8.14 9.82
CA ALA A 200 7.46 8.77 9.78
C ALA A 200 8.08 8.90 11.19
N ASP A 201 7.30 9.28 12.20
CA ASP A 201 7.76 9.28 13.59
C ASP A 201 8.10 7.87 14.07
N THR A 202 7.15 6.96 13.92
CA THR A 202 7.29 5.63 14.51
C THR A 202 8.38 4.79 13.87
N THR A 203 8.54 4.86 12.54
CA THR A 203 9.48 4.01 11.78
C THR A 203 10.84 4.64 11.50
N LEU A 204 10.91 5.98 11.45
CA LEU A 204 12.14 6.68 11.07
C LEU A 204 12.60 7.71 12.11
N GLY A 205 11.73 8.03 13.09
CA GLY A 205 12.03 8.94 14.19
C GLY A 205 11.98 10.42 13.82
N PHE A 206 11.25 10.78 12.76
CA PHE A 206 11.05 12.18 12.37
C PHE A 206 9.77 12.73 12.98
N THR A 207 9.90 13.75 13.81
CA THR A 207 8.78 14.47 14.43
C THR A 207 8.80 15.93 14.02
N SER A 208 7.64 16.48 13.72
CA SER A 208 7.53 17.94 13.55
C SER A 208 7.62 18.65 14.89
N LYS A 209 8.33 19.78 14.93
CA LYS A 209 8.38 20.63 16.12
C LYS A 209 7.03 21.32 16.30
N GLY A 210 6.31 20.97 17.37
CA GLY A 210 5.10 21.68 17.80
C GLY A 210 3.77 21.11 17.29
N THR A 211 3.73 19.92 16.73
CA THR A 211 2.48 19.27 16.30
C THR A 211 2.07 18.19 17.29
N ASP A 212 0.86 18.31 17.81
CA ASP A 212 0.19 17.23 18.55
C ASP A 212 -0.67 16.44 17.55
N VAL A 213 -0.07 15.39 16.95
CA VAL A 213 -0.72 14.50 15.97
C VAL A 213 -2.00 13.84 16.48
N THR A 214 -2.29 13.95 17.78
CA THR A 214 -3.47 13.33 18.39
C THR A 214 -4.74 14.19 18.24
N LYS A 215 -4.63 15.45 17.80
CA LYS A 215 -5.75 16.40 17.74
C LYS A 215 -6.53 16.39 16.42
N GLY A 216 -6.13 15.60 15.42
CA GLY A 216 -6.86 15.46 14.16
C GLY A 216 -6.87 16.69 13.25
N GLU A 217 -6.13 17.75 13.59
CA GLU A 217 -5.95 18.92 12.73
C GLU A 217 -4.76 18.69 11.80
N LEU A 218 -5.00 18.82 10.48
CA LEU A 218 -3.97 18.69 9.45
C LEU A 218 -3.01 19.89 9.54
N ASN A 219 -1.82 19.68 10.08
CA ASN A 219 -0.75 20.68 10.11
C ASN A 219 0.20 20.48 8.92
N LEU A 220 -0.11 21.09 7.78
CA LEU A 220 0.69 20.97 6.55
C LEU A 220 2.15 21.45 6.73
N ASP A 221 2.41 22.43 7.58
CA ASP A 221 3.78 22.91 7.81
C ASP A 221 4.60 21.89 8.62
N GLY A 222 3.94 21.16 9.52
CA GLY A 222 4.55 20.03 10.21
C GLY A 222 4.95 18.91 9.25
N TYR A 223 4.09 18.57 8.29
CA TYR A 223 4.42 17.59 7.24
C TYR A 223 5.61 18.04 6.38
N LYS A 224 5.64 19.31 5.98
CA LYS A 224 6.75 19.87 5.18
C LYS A 224 8.09 19.75 5.91
N ASP A 225 8.14 20.09 7.21
CA ASP A 225 9.36 19.95 8.02
C ASP A 225 9.82 18.49 8.09
N VAL A 226 8.92 17.55 8.34
CA VAL A 226 9.23 16.11 8.36
C VAL A 226 9.76 15.64 7.02
N PHE A 227 9.12 16.01 5.90
CA PHE A 227 9.56 15.60 4.56
C PHE A 227 10.94 16.14 4.20
N GLN A 228 11.25 17.39 4.60
CA GLN A 228 12.58 17.97 4.39
C GLN A 228 13.66 17.22 5.20
N GLN A 229 13.38 16.85 6.44
CA GLN A 229 14.28 16.04 7.26
C GLN A 229 14.50 14.65 6.66
N MET A 230 13.43 13.98 6.19
CA MET A 230 13.51 12.68 5.53
C MET A 230 14.35 12.76 4.25
N LYS A 231 14.13 13.79 3.42
CA LYS A 231 14.91 14.06 2.20
C LYS A 231 16.38 14.27 2.52
N ALA A 232 16.68 15.07 3.53
CA ALA A 232 18.07 15.37 3.92
C ALA A 232 18.82 14.10 4.40
N LYS A 233 18.12 13.18 5.10
CA LYS A 233 18.74 11.97 5.63
C LYS A 233 18.90 10.85 4.60
N PHE A 234 17.89 10.62 3.77
CA PHE A 234 17.83 9.45 2.88
C PHE A 234 17.98 9.78 1.39
N GLY A 235 17.83 11.04 1.01
CA GLY A 235 17.96 11.46 -0.39
C GLY A 235 16.76 11.04 -1.26
N PHE A 236 15.60 10.74 -0.69
CA PHE A 236 14.40 10.37 -1.45
C PHE A 236 14.14 11.33 -2.61
N LYS A 237 13.77 10.80 -3.78
CA LYS A 237 13.35 11.60 -4.94
C LYS A 237 11.97 12.19 -4.70
N TYR A 238 11.06 11.36 -4.16
CA TYR A 238 9.69 11.77 -3.81
C TYR A 238 9.33 11.28 -2.42
N ILE A 239 8.56 12.09 -1.69
CA ILE A 239 7.93 11.72 -0.44
C ILE A 239 6.46 12.08 -0.55
N ALA A 240 5.57 11.16 -0.22
CA ALA A 240 4.14 11.35 -0.33
C ALA A 240 3.40 10.88 0.92
N SER A 241 2.37 11.62 1.31
CA SER A 241 1.45 11.24 2.39
C SER A 241 0.02 11.46 1.97
N THR A 242 -0.84 10.48 2.26
CA THR A 242 -2.28 10.71 2.23
C THR A 242 -2.72 11.47 3.48
N LEU A 243 -3.58 12.45 3.30
CA LEU A 243 -4.13 13.29 4.34
C LEU A 243 -5.60 12.93 4.55
N ARG A 244 -5.92 12.54 5.78
CA ARG A 244 -7.29 12.13 6.13
C ARG A 244 -7.92 13.13 7.09
N GLU A 245 -9.06 13.67 6.69
CA GLU A 245 -9.94 14.42 7.56
C GLU A 245 -11.09 13.51 8.00
N SER A 246 -11.01 12.99 9.23
CA SER A 246 -11.96 11.96 9.70
C SER A 246 -13.21 12.61 10.29
N HIS A 247 -14.32 12.57 9.55
CA HIS A 247 -15.61 13.04 10.03
C HIS A 247 -16.37 11.95 10.79
N SER A 248 -16.35 10.72 10.25
CA SER A 248 -16.97 9.53 10.85
C SER A 248 -16.33 8.24 10.33
N ALA A 249 -16.84 7.08 10.74
CA ALA A 249 -16.47 5.81 10.11
C ALA A 249 -16.97 5.70 8.66
N SER A 250 -17.96 6.52 8.28
CA SER A 250 -18.63 6.48 6.97
C SER A 250 -18.22 7.63 6.03
N ASP A 251 -17.70 8.73 6.54
CA ASP A 251 -17.44 9.93 5.74
C ASP A 251 -16.08 10.54 6.11
N ASN A 252 -15.23 10.81 5.13
CA ASN A 252 -13.91 11.42 5.29
C ASN A 252 -13.63 12.44 4.19
N GLY A 253 -12.89 13.51 4.54
CA GLY A 253 -12.12 14.27 3.56
C GLY A 253 -10.82 13.53 3.22
N TRP A 254 -10.44 13.49 1.94
CA TRP A 254 -9.31 12.73 1.44
C TRP A 254 -8.48 13.53 0.45
N SER A 255 -7.22 13.77 0.77
CA SER A 255 -6.24 14.48 -0.07
C SER A 255 -4.85 13.88 0.10
N ALA A 256 -3.84 14.47 -0.51
CA ALA A 256 -2.44 14.07 -0.35
C ALA A 256 -1.50 15.28 -0.40
N LEU A 257 -0.37 15.17 0.28
CA LEU A 257 0.78 16.07 0.16
C LEU A 257 1.95 15.29 -0.43
N VAL A 258 2.59 15.86 -1.45
CA VAL A 258 3.77 15.27 -2.11
C VAL A 258 4.89 16.30 -2.14
N TYR A 259 6.13 15.81 -2.00
CA TYR A 259 7.37 16.59 -2.07
C TYR A 259 8.33 15.93 -3.05
N ASP A 260 8.86 16.69 -4.03
CA ASP A 260 9.82 16.17 -5.03
C ASP A 260 11.28 16.47 -4.66
N GLY A 261 11.50 17.01 -3.48
CA GLY A 261 12.80 17.45 -3.00
C GLY A 261 13.08 18.95 -3.22
N ASN A 262 12.20 19.64 -3.96
CA ASN A 262 12.26 21.09 -4.19
C ASN A 262 10.93 21.76 -3.83
N GLU A 263 9.82 21.24 -4.36
CA GLU A 263 8.50 21.84 -4.22
C GLU A 263 7.51 20.88 -3.54
N PHE A 264 6.58 21.46 -2.81
CA PHE A 264 5.45 20.74 -2.20
C PHE A 264 4.21 20.93 -3.05
N TYR A 265 3.46 19.85 -3.23
CA TYR A 265 2.17 19.89 -3.90
C TYR A 265 1.11 19.24 -3.01
N HIS A 266 0.05 20.03 -2.71
CA HIS A 266 -1.14 19.56 -2.01
C HIS A 266 -2.23 19.32 -3.04
N THR A 267 -2.77 18.11 -3.12
CA THR A 267 -3.80 17.74 -4.09
C THR A 267 -5.15 18.34 -3.76
N LYS A 268 -6.10 18.22 -4.67
CA LYS A 268 -7.53 18.44 -4.37
C LYS A 268 -7.97 17.55 -3.22
N GLN A 269 -8.95 18.04 -2.45
CA GLN A 269 -9.64 17.24 -1.45
C GLN A 269 -10.91 16.63 -2.04
N TYR A 270 -11.12 15.36 -1.76
CA TYR A 270 -12.34 14.63 -2.11
C TYR A 270 -13.13 14.31 -0.85
N GLU A 271 -14.43 14.63 -0.85
CA GLU A 271 -15.35 14.16 0.17
C GLU A 271 -15.82 12.76 -0.20
N VAL A 272 -15.43 11.77 0.58
CA VAL A 272 -15.68 10.36 0.29
C VAL A 272 -16.67 9.75 1.28
N ARG A 273 -17.74 9.17 0.76
CA ARG A 273 -18.59 8.28 1.53
C ARG A 273 -18.07 6.86 1.43
N ILE A 274 -17.59 6.34 2.55
CA ILE A 274 -16.82 5.11 2.61
C ILE A 274 -17.75 3.90 2.54
N VAL A 275 -17.52 3.04 1.55
CA VAL A 275 -18.04 1.67 1.48
C VAL A 275 -17.03 0.71 2.11
N ASP A 276 -15.76 0.81 1.72
CA ASP A 276 -14.66 0.04 2.31
C ASP A 276 -13.36 0.85 2.24
N ARG A 277 -12.74 1.06 3.40
CA ARG A 277 -11.49 1.83 3.51
C ARG A 277 -10.22 1.00 3.34
N VAL A 278 -10.33 -0.34 3.41
CA VAL A 278 -9.16 -1.21 3.28
C VAL A 278 -8.61 -1.12 1.86
N GLY A 279 -7.29 -0.99 1.73
CA GLY A 279 -6.63 -0.84 0.44
C GLY A 279 -6.63 0.57 -0.15
N SER A 280 -7.18 1.58 0.54
CA SER A 280 -7.18 2.96 0.03
C SER A 280 -5.77 3.57 -0.02
N GLY A 281 -4.92 3.31 0.97
CA GLY A 281 -3.50 3.68 0.95
C GLY A 281 -2.76 3.01 -0.21
N ASP A 282 -2.96 1.71 -0.39
CA ASP A 282 -2.38 0.94 -1.49
C ASP A 282 -2.84 1.47 -2.86
N SER A 283 -4.11 1.93 -2.94
CA SER A 283 -4.64 2.57 -4.14
C SER A 283 -4.00 3.92 -4.44
N PHE A 284 -3.71 4.72 -3.40
CA PHE A 284 -2.92 5.94 -3.57
C PHE A 284 -1.52 5.60 -4.06
N ALA A 285 -0.83 4.66 -3.40
CA ALA A 285 0.51 4.23 -3.78
C ALA A 285 0.56 3.74 -5.23
N SER A 286 -0.39 2.88 -5.63
CA SER A 286 -0.46 2.36 -7.01
C SER A 286 -0.72 3.45 -8.05
N GLY A 287 -1.64 4.38 -7.77
CA GLY A 287 -1.94 5.49 -8.66
C GLY A 287 -0.76 6.46 -8.80
N PHE A 288 -0.08 6.77 -7.70
CA PHE A 288 1.11 7.62 -7.71
C PHE A 288 2.27 6.95 -8.45
N ILE A 289 2.53 5.66 -8.19
CA ILE A 289 3.52 4.86 -8.92
C ILE A 289 3.18 4.83 -10.42
N TYR A 290 1.92 4.57 -10.78
CA TYR A 290 1.47 4.59 -12.18
C TYR A 290 1.79 5.92 -12.87
N GLY A 291 1.45 7.04 -12.23
CA GLY A 291 1.72 8.37 -12.76
C GLY A 291 3.21 8.58 -13.03
N LEU A 292 4.06 8.27 -12.05
CA LEU A 292 5.51 8.42 -12.17
C LEU A 292 6.12 7.48 -13.23
N VAL A 293 5.68 6.23 -13.28
CA VAL A 293 6.10 5.22 -14.29
C VAL A 293 5.72 5.66 -15.69
N CYS A 294 4.55 6.29 -15.86
CA CYS A 294 4.08 6.83 -17.16
C CYS A 294 4.66 8.22 -17.50
N GLY A 295 5.53 8.78 -16.65
CA GLY A 295 6.18 10.06 -16.91
C GLY A 295 5.29 11.29 -16.68
N MET A 296 4.21 11.16 -15.89
CA MET A 296 3.40 12.32 -15.48
C MET A 296 4.24 13.25 -14.60
N PRO A 297 4.07 14.57 -14.73
CA PRO A 297 4.62 15.52 -13.75
C PRO A 297 4.13 15.18 -12.33
N MET A 298 4.94 15.46 -11.32
CA MET A 298 4.62 15.11 -9.92
C MET A 298 3.22 15.58 -9.48
N PRO A 299 2.76 16.81 -9.79
CA PRO A 299 1.40 17.23 -9.42
C PRO A 299 0.31 16.33 -10.06
N GLU A 300 0.47 15.97 -11.32
CA GLU A 300 -0.49 15.11 -12.03
C GLU A 300 -0.47 13.68 -11.48
N ALA A 301 0.71 13.13 -11.19
CA ALA A 301 0.86 11.82 -10.56
C ALA A 301 0.22 11.79 -9.15
N ALA A 302 0.36 12.86 -8.38
CA ALA A 302 -0.26 13.00 -7.05
C ALA A 302 -1.80 13.06 -7.15
N GLU A 303 -2.34 13.86 -8.10
CA GLU A 303 -3.79 13.92 -8.36
C GLU A 303 -4.33 12.56 -8.82
N PHE A 304 -3.61 11.84 -9.70
CA PHE A 304 -3.99 10.50 -10.11
C PHE A 304 -4.03 9.53 -8.92
N GLY A 305 -3.03 9.59 -8.04
CA GLY A 305 -2.99 8.77 -6.83
C GLY A 305 -4.17 9.01 -5.90
N VAL A 306 -4.47 10.28 -5.60
CA VAL A 306 -5.57 10.60 -4.68
C VAL A 306 -6.94 10.33 -5.28
N ALA A 307 -7.14 10.57 -6.59
CA ALA A 307 -8.39 10.24 -7.28
C ALA A 307 -8.63 8.72 -7.32
N SER A 308 -7.59 7.93 -7.66
CA SER A 308 -7.60 6.47 -7.59
C SER A 308 -8.02 5.97 -6.21
N SER A 309 -7.44 6.53 -5.16
CA SER A 309 -7.75 6.18 -3.77
C SER A 309 -9.17 6.61 -3.37
N ALA A 310 -9.63 7.78 -3.79
CA ALA A 310 -10.99 8.26 -3.53
C ALA A 310 -12.04 7.31 -4.11
N ILE A 311 -11.86 6.85 -5.37
CA ILE A 311 -12.75 5.86 -5.99
C ILE A 311 -12.70 4.54 -5.21
N LYS A 312 -11.50 4.07 -4.80
CA LYS A 312 -11.37 2.81 -4.04
C LYS A 312 -12.22 2.81 -2.76
N HIS A 313 -12.36 3.91 -2.06
CA HIS A 313 -13.21 3.98 -0.87
C HIS A 313 -14.68 3.61 -1.13
N THR A 314 -15.14 3.69 -2.37
CA THR A 314 -16.51 3.36 -2.80
C THR A 314 -16.65 1.91 -3.25
N ILE A 315 -15.57 1.12 -3.27
CA ILE A 315 -15.52 -0.25 -3.79
C ILE A 315 -15.30 -1.22 -2.61
N PRO A 316 -16.17 -2.24 -2.41
CA PRO A 316 -15.93 -3.28 -1.42
C PRO A 316 -14.67 -4.11 -1.69
N GLY A 317 -14.04 -4.61 -0.62
CA GLY A 317 -12.83 -5.43 -0.70
C GLY A 317 -11.54 -4.59 -0.68
N ASP A 318 -10.39 -5.25 -0.77
CA ASP A 318 -9.08 -4.61 -0.67
C ASP A 318 -8.62 -4.02 -2.01
N LEU A 319 -9.03 -4.64 -3.10
CA LEU A 319 -8.51 -4.34 -4.44
C LEU A 319 -9.16 -3.09 -5.03
N ASN A 320 -8.36 -2.32 -5.72
CA ASN A 320 -8.87 -1.21 -6.53
C ASN A 320 -9.28 -1.72 -7.90
N HIS A 321 -10.58 -1.63 -8.21
CA HIS A 321 -11.16 -1.99 -9.50
C HIS A 321 -11.47 -0.77 -10.38
N ALA A 322 -11.04 0.43 -9.98
CA ALA A 322 -11.21 1.62 -10.79
C ALA A 322 -10.46 1.50 -12.13
N THR A 323 -11.09 1.94 -13.19
CA THR A 323 -10.47 2.03 -14.52
C THR A 323 -9.67 3.33 -14.68
N LEU A 324 -8.73 3.35 -15.63
CA LEU A 324 -8.01 4.58 -15.99
C LEU A 324 -8.93 5.72 -16.36
N THR A 325 -10.03 5.42 -17.05
CA THR A 325 -11.02 6.41 -17.48
C THR A 325 -11.69 7.05 -16.28
N GLU A 326 -12.20 6.25 -15.34
CA GLU A 326 -12.86 6.75 -14.13
C GLU A 326 -11.92 7.65 -13.30
N VAL A 327 -10.65 7.24 -13.12
CA VAL A 327 -9.68 8.06 -12.39
C VAL A 327 -9.43 9.38 -13.08
N LYS A 328 -9.21 9.38 -14.41
CA LYS A 328 -8.96 10.60 -15.18
C LYS A 328 -10.17 11.53 -15.24
N GLU A 329 -11.39 11.01 -15.27
CA GLU A 329 -12.62 11.81 -15.24
C GLU A 329 -12.81 12.46 -13.88
N LEU A 330 -12.59 11.72 -12.79
CA LEU A 330 -12.63 12.28 -11.43
C LEU A 330 -11.59 13.39 -11.26
N MET A 331 -10.38 13.23 -11.78
CA MET A 331 -9.34 14.28 -11.74
C MET A 331 -9.81 15.57 -12.45
N LYS A 332 -10.59 15.47 -13.54
CA LYS A 332 -11.14 16.62 -14.27
C LYS A 332 -12.28 17.33 -13.52
N GLY A 333 -12.79 16.73 -12.45
CA GLY A 333 -13.86 17.28 -11.62
C GLY A 333 -15.23 16.67 -11.87
N ASP A 334 -15.37 15.62 -12.69
CA ASP A 334 -16.64 14.89 -12.83
C ASP A 334 -16.84 13.91 -11.68
N GLY A 335 -17.18 14.43 -10.51
CA GLY A 335 -17.64 13.68 -9.35
C GLY A 335 -19.16 13.53 -9.26
N SER A 336 -19.88 13.78 -10.38
CA SER A 336 -21.35 13.87 -10.38
C SER A 336 -22.07 12.55 -10.11
N GLY A 337 -21.38 11.41 -10.24
CA GLY A 337 -21.99 10.07 -10.07
C GLY A 337 -23.09 9.76 -11.10
N ARG A 338 -23.17 10.49 -12.21
CA ARG A 338 -24.15 10.24 -13.27
C ARG A 338 -23.88 8.91 -13.95
N VAL A 339 -24.95 8.23 -14.35
CA VAL A 339 -24.84 6.97 -15.11
C VAL A 339 -24.08 7.22 -16.42
N GLN A 340 -22.93 6.59 -16.56
CA GLN A 340 -22.18 6.52 -17.82
C GLN A 340 -22.86 5.50 -18.75
N ARG A 341 -23.13 5.87 -19.99
CA ARG A 341 -23.80 5.03 -21.00
C ARG A 341 -22.91 4.87 -22.23
#